data_460e7f4a4801e36c3a4c510d09f5048a
#
_entry.id   460e7f4a4801e36c3a4c510d09f5048a
#
_cell.length_a   1.000
_cell.length_b   1.000
_cell.length_c   1.000
_cell.angle_alpha   90.00
_cell.angle_beta   90.00
_cell.angle_gamma   90.00
#
_symmetry.space_group_name_H-M   'P 1'
#
loop_
_entity.id
_entity.type
_entity.pdbx_description
1 polymer ?
#
loop_
_entity_poly.entity_id
_entity_poly.type
_entity_poly.pdbx_seq_one_letter_code
_entity_poly.pdbx_strand_id
1 'polypeptide(L)'
;MANLWLDLKGPILADTVYVDGVLAAKDVTIALPPVNLVTADFKAMGTYTAPLPGQIEAMEASITKIGIDLGLRSLVKLTSKTIEIRWAQDVKLSDGSTKTEGCKAFLRCVSKGIPGLNVDPGNASENEIALAVSRYQLFVAGNEYWLIDQLNTI
;
A
#
# COMPACT_ATOMS: atom_id res chain seq x y z
N MET A 1 -12.49 -24.77 14.57
CA MET A 1 -11.99 -23.38 14.55
C MET A 1 -10.48 -23.38 14.29
N ALA A 2 -10.04 -22.63 13.31
CA ALA A 2 -8.61 -22.54 13.02
C ALA A 2 -7.88 -21.75 14.11
N ASN A 3 -6.76 -22.28 14.57
CA ASN A 3 -5.89 -21.56 15.48
C ASN A 3 -5.01 -20.60 14.68
N LEU A 4 -5.50 -19.38 14.46
CA LEU A 4 -4.86 -18.41 13.57
C LEU A 4 -3.41 -18.10 13.98
N TRP A 5 -3.10 -18.21 15.25
CA TRP A 5 -1.76 -17.93 15.78
C TRP A 5 -0.78 -19.08 15.60
N LEU A 6 -1.22 -20.23 15.08
CA LEU A 6 -0.36 -21.33 14.69
C LEU A 6 0.04 -21.27 13.22
N ASP A 7 -0.67 -20.50 12.41
CA ASP A 7 -0.32 -20.31 11.00
C ASP A 7 0.70 -19.20 10.88
N LEU A 8 1.78 -19.46 10.15
CA LEU A 8 2.82 -18.46 9.91
C LEU A 8 2.59 -17.82 8.56
N LYS A 9 2.29 -16.53 8.57
CA LYS A 9 2.10 -15.74 7.37
C LYS A 9 3.19 -14.68 7.29
N GLY A 10 3.67 -14.40 6.12
CA GLY A 10 4.60 -13.30 6.01
C GLY A 10 5.35 -13.20 4.71
N PRO A 11 6.10 -14.19 4.25
CA PRO A 11 6.91 -13.97 3.05
C PRO A 11 6.05 -13.61 1.84
N ILE A 12 6.40 -12.49 1.20
CA ILE A 12 5.74 -12.04 -0.02
C ILE A 12 6.47 -12.66 -1.20
N LEU A 13 5.73 -13.40 -2.03
CA LEU A 13 6.32 -14.16 -3.12
C LEU A 13 6.47 -13.32 -4.39
N ALA A 14 5.48 -12.49 -4.69
CA ALA A 14 5.50 -11.65 -5.89
C ALA A 14 4.46 -10.54 -5.76
N ASP A 15 4.68 -9.43 -6.44
CA ASP A 15 3.70 -8.36 -6.52
C ASP A 15 3.54 -7.85 -7.95
N THR A 16 2.39 -7.26 -8.22
CA THR A 16 2.07 -6.58 -9.47
C THR A 16 1.29 -5.32 -9.17
N VAL A 17 1.51 -4.29 -9.98
CA VAL A 17 0.83 -3.00 -9.85
C VAL A 17 0.08 -2.70 -11.14
N TYR A 18 -1.21 -2.41 -11.01
CA TYR A 18 -2.07 -2.02 -12.13
C TYR A 18 -2.52 -0.57 -11.93
N VAL A 19 -2.41 0.23 -12.98
CA VAL A 19 -2.92 1.61 -12.98
C VAL A 19 -4.12 1.66 -13.93
N ASP A 20 -5.29 2.00 -13.38
CA ASP A 20 -6.56 2.03 -14.12
C ASP A 20 -6.82 0.74 -14.91
N GLY A 21 -6.48 -0.40 -14.33
CA GLY A 21 -6.69 -1.71 -14.92
C GLY A 21 -5.59 -2.19 -15.86
N VAL A 22 -4.56 -1.38 -16.12
CA VAL A 22 -3.45 -1.72 -17.00
C VAL A 22 -2.21 -2.04 -16.17
N LEU A 23 -1.54 -3.14 -16.47
CA LEU A 23 -0.33 -3.55 -15.76
C LEU A 23 0.77 -2.50 -15.93
N ALA A 24 1.27 -1.96 -14.82
CA ALA A 24 2.28 -0.93 -14.81
C ALA A 24 3.64 -1.41 -14.31
N ALA A 25 3.67 -2.34 -13.35
CA ALA A 25 4.92 -2.77 -12.73
C ALA A 25 4.79 -4.18 -12.12
N LYS A 26 5.93 -4.85 -12.01
CA LYS A 26 6.05 -6.15 -11.34
C LYS A 26 7.25 -6.12 -10.41
N ASP A 27 7.14 -6.85 -9.29
CA ASP A 27 8.24 -7.04 -8.35
C ASP A 27 8.88 -5.72 -7.92
N VAL A 28 8.04 -4.79 -7.49
CA VAL A 28 8.47 -3.48 -6.98
C VAL A 28 8.33 -3.44 -5.46
N THR A 29 9.07 -2.53 -4.84
CA THR A 29 8.92 -2.29 -3.42
C THR A 29 7.82 -1.26 -3.19
N ILE A 30 6.80 -1.65 -2.43
CA ILE A 30 5.62 -0.81 -2.19
C ILE A 30 5.46 -0.60 -0.70
N ALA A 31 5.34 0.66 -0.30
CA ALA A 31 4.95 1.03 1.05
C ALA A 31 3.50 1.50 1.02
N LEU A 32 2.58 0.69 1.55
CA LEU A 32 1.17 1.04 1.66
C LEU A 32 0.99 2.13 2.73
N PRO A 33 -0.02 2.99 2.60
CA PRO A 33 -0.16 4.11 3.53
C PRO A 33 -0.51 3.64 4.94
N PRO A 34 0.18 4.14 5.96
CA PRO A 34 -0.27 3.95 7.32
C PRO A 34 -1.53 4.77 7.57
N VAL A 35 -2.45 4.22 8.35
CA VAL A 35 -3.68 4.93 8.71
C VAL A 35 -3.58 5.35 10.17
N ASN A 36 -3.43 6.64 10.39
CA ASN A 36 -3.29 7.20 11.73
C ASN A 36 -4.44 8.17 12.00
N LEU A 37 -4.99 8.08 13.20
CA LEU A 37 -6.02 9.02 13.63
C LEU A 37 -5.37 10.29 14.18
N VAL A 38 -6.02 11.41 13.94
CA VAL A 38 -5.64 12.67 14.57
C VAL A 38 -5.87 12.52 16.08
N THR A 39 -4.93 12.96 16.90
CA THR A 39 -4.98 12.82 18.35
C THR A 39 -5.21 14.14 19.06
N ALA A 40 -5.84 14.08 20.22
CA ALA A 40 -5.98 15.23 21.11
C ALA A 40 -5.48 14.85 22.50
N ASP A 41 -4.82 15.78 23.16
CA ASP A 41 -4.28 15.57 24.50
C ASP A 41 -5.26 16.05 25.56
N PHE A 42 -5.52 15.18 26.54
CA PHE A 42 -6.32 15.50 27.71
C PHE A 42 -5.42 15.53 28.92
N LYS A 43 -5.48 16.62 29.68
CA LYS A 43 -4.70 16.80 30.89
C LYS A 43 -5.58 16.59 32.12
N ALA A 44 -5.52 15.40 32.71
CA ALA A 44 -6.17 15.07 33.95
C ALA A 44 -5.31 14.04 34.66
N MET A 45 -4.73 14.34 35.78
CA MET A 45 -3.81 13.43 36.50
C MET A 45 -2.65 12.91 35.63
N GLY A 46 -2.11 13.77 34.75
CA GLY A 46 -1.14 13.42 33.73
C GLY A 46 -1.70 13.74 32.34
N THR A 47 -0.97 13.35 31.30
CA THR A 47 -1.39 13.59 29.91
C THR A 47 -1.91 12.30 29.29
N TYR A 48 -3.11 12.35 28.74
CA TYR A 48 -3.68 11.25 27.97
C TYR A 48 -3.87 11.70 26.54
N THR A 49 -3.22 10.99 25.60
CA THR A 49 -3.36 11.25 24.17
C THR A 49 -4.44 10.34 23.60
N ALA A 50 -5.57 10.92 23.22
CA ALA A 50 -6.71 10.18 22.72
C ALA A 50 -6.81 10.30 21.19
N PRO A 51 -6.97 9.19 20.45
CA PRO A 51 -7.27 9.26 19.04
C PRO A 51 -8.69 9.76 18.82
N LEU A 52 -8.88 10.60 17.81
CA LEU A 52 -10.19 11.16 17.47
C LEU A 52 -10.87 10.29 16.40
N PRO A 53 -12.01 9.65 16.73
CA PRO A 53 -12.70 8.80 15.76
C PRO A 53 -13.13 9.59 14.52
N GLY A 54 -12.93 9.01 13.35
CA GLY A 54 -13.34 9.60 12.09
C GLY A 54 -12.43 10.69 11.53
N GLN A 55 -11.36 11.05 12.26
CA GLN A 55 -10.37 12.01 11.79
C GLN A 55 -9.07 11.29 11.49
N ILE A 56 -8.72 11.22 10.21
CA ILE A 56 -7.57 10.47 9.72
C ILE A 56 -6.53 11.46 9.19
N GLU A 57 -5.28 11.25 9.59
CA GLU A 57 -4.16 12.02 9.05
C GLU A 57 -3.95 11.68 7.58
N ALA A 58 -3.25 12.57 6.86
CA ALA A 58 -2.97 12.38 5.44
C ALA A 58 -2.32 11.01 5.20
N MET A 59 -2.86 10.29 4.22
CA MET A 59 -2.32 9.01 3.82
C MET A 59 -1.35 9.20 2.66
N GLU A 60 -0.20 8.54 2.74
CA GLU A 60 0.83 8.62 1.73
C GLU A 60 1.40 7.23 1.45
N ALA A 61 1.44 6.88 0.18
CA ALA A 61 2.03 5.63 -0.28
C ALA A 61 3.27 5.91 -1.11
N SER A 62 4.18 4.96 -1.18
CA SER A 62 5.35 5.06 -2.06
C SER A 62 5.55 3.76 -2.82
N ILE A 63 6.02 3.87 -4.06
CA ILE A 63 6.36 2.74 -4.92
C ILE A 63 7.76 2.99 -5.44
N THR A 64 8.67 2.04 -5.21
CA THR A 64 10.03 2.09 -5.73
C THR A 64 10.12 1.15 -6.92
N LYS A 65 10.40 1.69 -8.10
CA LYS A 65 10.47 0.95 -9.35
C LYS A 65 11.84 1.08 -9.98
N ILE A 66 12.38 -0.03 -10.45
CA ILE A 66 13.65 -0.07 -11.16
C ILE A 66 13.38 0.05 -12.66
N GLY A 67 14.11 0.95 -13.32
CA GLY A 67 14.01 1.17 -14.75
C GLY A 67 13.00 2.25 -15.13
N ILE A 68 13.12 2.70 -16.37
CA ILE A 68 12.28 3.78 -16.93
C ILE A 68 11.52 3.20 -18.12
N ASP A 69 10.21 3.08 -17.99
CA ASP A 69 9.35 2.51 -19.02
C ASP A 69 7.94 3.15 -19.00
N LEU A 70 7.02 2.60 -19.79
CA LEU A 70 5.64 3.09 -19.83
C LEU A 70 4.92 2.93 -18.50
N GLY A 71 5.27 1.93 -17.71
CA GLY A 71 4.70 1.75 -16.38
C GLY A 71 5.07 2.89 -15.44
N LEU A 72 6.32 3.34 -15.49
CA LEU A 72 6.75 4.51 -14.72
C LEU A 72 5.97 5.75 -15.15
N ARG A 73 5.80 5.95 -16.45
CA ARG A 73 5.02 7.07 -16.98
C ARG A 73 3.58 7.07 -16.43
N SER A 74 2.95 5.91 -16.36
CA SER A 74 1.60 5.78 -15.81
C SER A 74 1.55 6.09 -14.32
N LEU A 75 2.56 5.65 -13.56
CA LEU A 75 2.63 5.87 -12.12
C LEU A 75 2.89 7.33 -11.74
N VAL A 76 3.64 8.07 -12.54
CA VAL A 76 3.99 9.47 -12.22
C VAL A 76 3.00 10.50 -12.74
N LYS A 77 1.90 10.09 -13.38
CA LYS A 77 0.87 11.03 -13.82
C LYS A 77 0.36 11.86 -12.65
N LEU A 78 0.25 13.16 -12.85
CA LEU A 78 -0.18 14.11 -11.83
C LEU A 78 -1.71 14.22 -11.70
N THR A 79 -2.44 13.34 -12.36
CA THR A 79 -3.91 13.29 -12.29
C THR A 79 -4.35 12.15 -11.37
N SER A 80 -5.59 12.24 -10.91
CA SER A 80 -6.19 11.19 -10.08
C SER A 80 -6.24 9.86 -10.83
N LYS A 81 -5.87 8.79 -10.16
CA LYS A 81 -5.88 7.45 -10.72
C LYS A 81 -6.18 6.41 -9.66
N THR A 82 -6.64 5.25 -10.10
CA THR A 82 -6.86 4.10 -9.24
C THR A 82 -5.71 3.11 -9.45
N ILE A 83 -5.01 2.79 -8.38
CA ILE A 83 -3.94 1.81 -8.40
C ILE A 83 -4.41 0.55 -7.69
N GLU A 84 -4.27 -0.60 -8.37
CA GLU A 84 -4.52 -1.90 -7.78
C GLU A 84 -3.17 -2.60 -7.60
N ILE A 85 -2.90 -3.01 -6.37
CA ILE A 85 -1.70 -3.73 -6.02
C ILE A 85 -2.10 -5.14 -5.64
N ARG A 86 -1.53 -6.12 -6.33
CA ARG A 86 -1.77 -7.54 -6.05
C ARG A 86 -0.47 -8.19 -5.62
N TRP A 87 -0.53 -8.95 -4.54
CA TRP A 87 0.61 -9.75 -4.12
C TRP A 87 0.15 -11.08 -3.56
N ALA A 88 1.07 -12.01 -3.47
CA ALA A 88 0.83 -13.31 -2.86
C ALA A 88 1.72 -13.45 -1.64
N GLN A 89 1.15 -13.95 -0.55
CA GLN A 89 1.92 -14.27 0.64
C GLN A 89 1.91 -15.77 0.90
N ASP A 90 3.02 -16.25 1.42
CA ASP A 90 3.17 -17.64 1.80
C ASP A 90 2.61 -17.86 3.20
N VAL A 91 1.83 -18.93 3.36
CA VAL A 91 1.24 -19.29 4.64
C VAL A 91 1.69 -20.69 5.00
N LYS A 92 2.34 -20.83 6.16
CA LYS A 92 2.70 -22.12 6.74
C LYS A 92 1.61 -22.54 7.71
N LEU A 93 0.93 -23.64 7.40
CA LEU A 93 -0.12 -24.17 8.25
C LEU A 93 0.45 -24.95 9.41
N SER A 94 -0.36 -25.17 10.44
CA SER A 94 0.06 -25.88 11.65
C SER A 94 0.46 -27.34 11.39
N ASP A 95 0.02 -27.93 10.30
CA ASP A 95 0.38 -29.29 9.87
C ASP A 95 1.70 -29.36 9.09
N GLY A 96 2.34 -28.21 8.83
CA GLY A 96 3.57 -28.10 8.06
C GLY A 96 3.37 -27.90 6.56
N SER A 97 2.14 -27.94 6.07
CA SER A 97 1.88 -27.70 4.65
C SER A 97 1.99 -26.20 4.33
N THR A 98 2.21 -25.90 3.04
CA THR A 98 2.35 -24.53 2.56
C THR A 98 1.15 -24.18 1.69
N LYS A 99 0.62 -22.98 1.90
CA LYS A 99 -0.50 -22.43 1.13
C LYS A 99 -0.12 -21.04 0.66
N THR A 100 -0.56 -20.66 -0.54
CA THR A 100 -0.39 -19.30 -1.06
C THR A 100 -1.71 -18.55 -0.94
N GLU A 101 -1.64 -17.35 -0.37
CA GLU A 101 -2.80 -16.52 -0.14
C GLU A 101 -2.67 -15.23 -0.94
N GLY A 102 -3.70 -14.91 -1.74
CA GLY A 102 -3.70 -13.71 -2.57
C GLY A 102 -4.21 -12.48 -1.82
N CYS A 103 -3.50 -11.37 -1.96
CA CYS A 103 -3.86 -10.10 -1.35
C CYS A 103 -4.02 -9.04 -2.43
N LYS A 104 -4.96 -8.11 -2.23
CA LYS A 104 -5.18 -6.98 -3.13
C LYS A 104 -5.36 -5.71 -2.33
N ALA A 105 -4.81 -4.62 -2.83
CA ALA A 105 -5.07 -3.29 -2.27
C ALA A 105 -5.47 -2.35 -3.40
N PHE A 106 -6.54 -1.59 -3.17
CA PHE A 106 -6.99 -0.57 -4.11
C PHE A 106 -6.74 0.80 -3.50
N LEU A 107 -6.03 1.64 -4.24
CA LEU A 107 -5.71 3.00 -3.80
C LEU A 107 -6.23 3.99 -4.85
N ARG A 108 -6.99 4.98 -4.40
CA ARG A 108 -7.25 6.16 -5.23
C ARG A 108 -6.26 7.23 -4.83
N CYS A 109 -5.44 7.66 -5.75
CA CYS A 109 -4.32 8.53 -5.43
C CYS A 109 -3.96 9.47 -6.56
N VAL A 110 -3.17 10.48 -6.20
CA VAL A 110 -2.56 11.42 -7.13
C VAL A 110 -1.07 11.45 -6.83
N SER A 111 -0.24 11.42 -7.87
CA SER A 111 1.20 11.55 -7.68
C SER A 111 1.53 12.92 -7.11
N LYS A 112 2.41 12.97 -6.12
CA LYS A 112 2.86 14.23 -5.50
C LYS A 112 3.90 14.96 -6.36
N GLY A 113 4.50 14.28 -7.31
CA GLY A 113 5.51 14.86 -8.17
C GLY A 113 6.15 13.80 -9.06
N ILE A 114 7.08 14.24 -9.89
CA ILE A 114 7.89 13.36 -10.72
C ILE A 114 9.23 13.18 -10.02
N PRO A 115 9.68 11.95 -9.76
CA PRO A 115 10.97 11.74 -9.08
C PRO A 115 12.13 12.19 -9.93
N GLY A 116 13.20 12.65 -9.28
CA GLY A 116 14.45 12.92 -9.97
C GLY A 116 15.06 11.61 -10.46
N LEU A 117 15.25 11.49 -11.76
CA LEU A 117 15.80 10.28 -12.36
C LEU A 117 17.33 10.30 -12.30
N ASN A 118 17.92 9.21 -11.81
CA ASN A 118 19.37 9.03 -11.82
C ASN A 118 19.78 8.30 -13.09
N VAL A 119 20.65 8.94 -13.87
CA VAL A 119 21.21 8.36 -15.09
C VAL A 119 22.68 8.14 -14.84
N ASP A 120 23.06 6.90 -14.53
CA ASP A 120 24.43 6.54 -14.19
C ASP A 120 24.81 5.28 -14.98
N PRO A 121 25.77 5.39 -15.93
CA PRO A 121 26.16 4.24 -16.74
C PRO A 121 26.61 3.05 -15.89
N GLY A 122 26.07 1.88 -16.22
CA GLY A 122 26.38 0.64 -15.51
C GLY A 122 25.48 0.34 -14.33
N ASN A 123 24.59 1.23 -13.93
CA ASN A 123 23.68 1.04 -12.80
C ASN A 123 22.22 1.14 -13.25
N ALA A 124 21.34 0.35 -12.59
CA ALA A 124 19.92 0.44 -12.82
C ALA A 124 19.36 1.70 -12.15
N SER A 125 18.43 2.37 -12.82
CA SER A 125 17.76 3.54 -12.27
C SER A 125 16.69 3.09 -11.26
N GLU A 126 16.81 3.55 -10.03
CA GLU A 126 15.84 3.30 -8.95
C GLU A 126 14.99 4.55 -8.75
N ASN A 127 13.68 4.41 -8.89
CA ASN A 127 12.77 5.54 -8.87
C ASN A 127 11.72 5.36 -7.79
N GLU A 128 11.68 6.27 -6.83
CA GLU A 128 10.68 6.28 -5.77
C GLU A 128 9.59 7.28 -6.13
N ILE A 129 8.34 6.80 -6.15
CA ILE A 129 7.18 7.61 -6.50
C ILE A 129 6.34 7.80 -5.25
N ALA A 130 6.14 9.04 -4.82
CA ALA A 130 5.29 9.37 -3.69
C ALA A 130 3.87 9.67 -4.18
N LEU A 131 2.88 9.09 -3.51
CA LEU A 131 1.48 9.18 -3.88
C LEU A 131 0.66 9.69 -2.69
N ALA A 132 -0.17 10.71 -2.94
CA ALA A 132 -1.15 11.15 -1.96
C ALA A 132 -2.40 10.31 -2.12
N VAL A 133 -2.80 9.59 -1.09
CA VAL A 133 -3.88 8.60 -1.14
C VAL A 133 -5.13 9.17 -0.48
N SER A 134 -6.27 9.09 -1.16
CA SER A 134 -7.55 9.50 -0.60
C SER A 134 -8.45 8.31 -0.24
N ARG A 135 -8.26 7.17 -0.90
CA ARG A 135 -9.04 5.95 -0.63
C ARG A 135 -8.11 4.77 -0.53
N TYR A 136 -8.30 3.97 0.50
CA TYR A 136 -7.50 2.76 0.74
C TYR A 136 -8.42 1.61 1.10
N GLN A 137 -8.38 0.56 0.31
CA GLN A 137 -9.17 -0.66 0.52
C GLN A 137 -8.25 -1.87 0.43
N LEU A 138 -8.32 -2.74 1.41
CA LEU A 138 -7.48 -3.95 1.45
C LEU A 138 -8.35 -5.20 1.46
N PHE A 139 -8.03 -6.14 0.58
CA PHE A 139 -8.60 -7.48 0.55
C PHE A 139 -7.52 -8.53 0.79
N VAL A 140 -7.81 -9.49 1.64
CA VAL A 140 -6.95 -10.64 1.88
C VAL A 140 -7.78 -11.91 1.69
N ALA A 141 -7.35 -12.78 0.77
CA ALA A 141 -8.05 -14.02 0.42
C ALA A 141 -9.54 -13.80 0.07
N GLY A 142 -9.85 -12.68 -0.60
CA GLY A 142 -11.21 -12.34 -1.00
C GLY A 142 -12.05 -11.65 0.07
N ASN A 143 -11.52 -11.45 1.27
CA ASN A 143 -12.22 -10.76 2.35
C ASN A 143 -11.73 -9.35 2.50
N GLU A 144 -12.65 -8.38 2.57
CA GLU A 144 -12.30 -6.99 2.82
C GLU A 144 -11.91 -6.81 4.29
N TYR A 145 -10.70 -6.31 4.53
CA TYR A 145 -10.21 -6.04 5.87
C TYR A 145 -10.56 -4.63 6.33
N TRP A 146 -10.40 -3.63 5.45
CA TRP A 146 -10.82 -2.26 5.73
C TRP A 146 -11.03 -1.48 4.45
N LEU A 147 -11.83 -0.44 4.56
CA LEU A 147 -12.05 0.55 3.53
C LEU A 147 -12.04 1.93 4.18
N ILE A 148 -11.16 2.79 3.72
CA ILE A 148 -11.03 4.15 4.22
C ILE A 148 -11.08 5.10 3.03
N ASP A 149 -12.03 6.04 3.05
CA ASP A 149 -12.19 7.03 2.00
C ASP A 149 -12.38 8.41 2.62
N GLN A 150 -11.33 9.22 2.63
CA GLN A 150 -11.33 10.53 3.27
C GLN A 150 -12.26 11.52 2.56
N LEU A 151 -12.38 11.42 1.23
CA LEU A 151 -13.20 12.36 0.46
C LEU A 151 -14.69 12.08 0.57
N ASN A 152 -15.06 10.85 0.90
CA ASN A 152 -16.46 10.44 1.04
C ASN A 152 -16.83 10.13 2.49
N THR A 153 -16.01 10.50 3.44
CA THR A 153 -16.23 10.35 4.89
C THR A 153 -16.54 8.92 5.36
N ILE A 154 -15.84 7.94 4.79
CA ILE A 154 -15.97 6.54 5.22
C ILE A 154 -14.76 6.11 6.03
#